data_b795e4948676502001f97967d9f4f446
#
_entry.id   b795e4948676502001f97967d9f4f446
#
_cell.length_a   1.000
_cell.length_b   1.000
_cell.length_c   1.000
_cell.angle_alpha   90.00
_cell.angle_beta   90.00
_cell.angle_gamma   90.00
#
_symmetry.space_group_name_H-M   'P 1'
#
loop_
_entity.id
_entity.type
_entity.pdbx_description
1 polymer ?
#
loop_
_entity_poly.entity_id
_entity_poly.type
_entity_poly.pdbx_seq_one_letter_code
_entity_poly.pdbx_strand_id
1 'polypeptide(L)'
;MNSLYSGAFSAQFEARKKRCLRQMGALMLLCLAACVFLCTQVRTGNADKLLFCTVALSAVTGWTVMCLIVFSYLPACAQLQHIAGIMKEETVQHEGVMHLRREKIHIPKSVDICKLSLETEDETLIFNVDAALLDQLPQDGARVRVLVARKFITACEVIA
;
A
#
# COMPACT_ATOMS: atom_id res chain seq x y z
N MET A 1 2.56 22.27 12.48
CA MET A 1 1.55 21.37 11.90
C MET A 1 2.24 20.14 11.34
N ASN A 2 1.91 18.95 11.85
CA ASN A 2 2.58 17.70 11.44
C ASN A 2 1.87 17.14 10.19
N SER A 3 2.63 16.97 9.10
CA SER A 3 2.12 16.32 7.89
C SER A 3 1.97 14.82 8.13
N LEU A 4 0.74 14.29 7.98
CA LEU A 4 0.45 12.86 8.13
C LEU A 4 1.07 12.05 6.98
N TYR A 5 1.01 12.58 5.76
CA TYR A 5 1.65 12.00 4.58
C TYR A 5 3.10 12.44 4.46
N SER A 6 3.92 12.11 5.47
CA SER A 6 5.35 12.43 5.46
C SER A 6 6.10 11.65 4.39
N GLY A 7 7.27 12.17 3.96
CA GLY A 7 8.14 11.44 3.03
C GLY A 7 8.56 10.06 3.55
N ALA A 8 8.61 9.88 4.88
CA ALA A 8 8.88 8.58 5.51
C ALA A 8 7.74 7.57 5.27
N PHE A 9 6.48 8.02 5.25
CA PHE A 9 5.33 7.17 4.98
C PHE A 9 5.33 6.67 3.53
N SER A 10 5.53 7.55 2.56
CA SER A 10 5.63 7.16 1.13
C SER A 10 6.86 6.28 0.86
N ALA A 11 8.00 6.53 1.53
CA ALA A 11 9.23 5.75 1.40
C ALA A 11 9.04 4.27 1.79
N GLN A 12 8.17 3.96 2.75
CA GLN A 12 7.88 2.57 3.12
C GLN A 12 7.25 1.78 1.96
N PHE A 13 6.30 2.38 1.23
CA PHE A 13 5.67 1.75 0.07
C PHE A 13 6.61 1.65 -1.12
N GLU A 14 7.45 2.65 -1.35
CA GLU A 14 8.53 2.57 -2.35
C GLU A 14 9.53 1.46 -2.04
N ALA A 15 9.95 1.34 -0.78
CA ALA A 15 10.85 0.28 -0.36
C ALA A 15 10.21 -1.11 -0.54
N ARG A 16 8.90 -1.25 -0.22
CA ARG A 16 8.14 -2.48 -0.43
C ARG A 16 8.05 -2.82 -1.92
N LYS A 17 7.73 -1.84 -2.77
CA LYS A 17 7.71 -2.00 -4.24
C LYS A 17 9.06 -2.45 -4.78
N LYS A 18 10.16 -1.80 -4.40
CA LYS A 18 11.53 -2.15 -4.81
C LYS A 18 11.94 -3.54 -4.33
N ARG A 19 11.57 -3.91 -3.10
CA ARG A 19 11.83 -5.25 -2.54
C ARG A 19 11.10 -6.32 -3.34
N CYS A 20 9.82 -6.12 -3.61
CA CYS A 20 9.00 -7.04 -4.40
C CYS A 20 9.59 -7.24 -5.81
N LEU A 21 9.98 -6.16 -6.49
CA LEU A 21 10.58 -6.22 -7.82
C LEU A 21 11.91 -7.00 -7.80
N ARG A 22 12.77 -6.80 -6.80
CA ARG A 22 14.00 -7.58 -6.63
C ARG A 22 13.73 -9.06 -6.40
N GLN A 23 12.74 -9.39 -5.56
CA GLN A 23 12.35 -10.78 -5.29
C GLN A 23 11.83 -11.49 -6.56
N MET A 24 10.98 -10.80 -7.35
CA MET A 24 10.50 -11.34 -8.63
C MET A 24 11.66 -11.57 -9.61
N GLY A 25 12.57 -10.60 -9.74
CA GLY A 25 13.76 -10.72 -10.60
C GLY A 25 14.66 -11.88 -10.18
N ALA A 26 14.95 -12.01 -8.89
CA ALA A 26 15.77 -13.11 -8.36
C ALA A 26 15.10 -14.49 -8.59
N LEU A 27 13.77 -14.58 -8.38
CA LEU A 27 13.02 -15.81 -8.60
C LEU A 27 13.03 -16.24 -10.07
N MET A 28 12.85 -15.27 -10.98
CA MET A 28 12.90 -15.50 -12.43
C MET A 28 14.29 -15.96 -12.90
N LEU A 29 15.35 -15.32 -12.41
CA LEU A 29 16.73 -15.71 -12.73
C LEU A 29 17.06 -17.10 -12.20
N LEU A 30 16.63 -17.45 -10.99
CA LEU A 30 16.83 -18.77 -10.40
C LEU A 30 16.08 -19.85 -11.18
N CYS A 31 14.84 -19.58 -11.59
CA CYS A 31 14.06 -20.48 -12.44
C CYS A 31 14.75 -20.68 -13.79
N LEU A 32 15.22 -19.60 -14.43
CA LEU A 32 15.94 -19.68 -15.70
C LEU A 32 17.21 -20.55 -15.57
N ALA A 33 18.02 -20.30 -14.55
CA ALA A 33 19.23 -21.06 -14.29
C ALA A 33 18.93 -22.55 -14.06
N ALA A 34 17.89 -22.86 -13.29
CA ALA A 34 17.44 -24.24 -13.05
C ALA A 34 16.95 -24.92 -14.35
N CYS A 35 16.18 -24.22 -15.18
CA CYS A 35 15.73 -24.71 -16.47
C CYS A 35 16.91 -25.00 -17.41
N VAL A 36 17.89 -24.09 -17.51
CA VAL A 36 19.11 -24.29 -18.30
C VAL A 36 19.87 -25.51 -17.78
N PHE A 37 20.06 -25.64 -16.47
CA PHE A 37 20.70 -26.78 -15.85
C PHE A 37 19.97 -28.09 -16.19
N LEU A 38 18.65 -28.15 -16.06
CA LEU A 38 17.86 -29.34 -16.43
C LEU A 38 18.03 -29.69 -17.92
N CYS A 39 18.08 -28.71 -18.82
CA CYS A 39 18.31 -28.90 -20.24
C CYS A 39 19.68 -29.54 -20.51
N THR A 40 20.73 -29.21 -19.75
CA THR A 40 22.05 -29.83 -19.91
C THR A 40 22.10 -31.30 -19.48
N GLN A 41 21.13 -31.76 -18.67
CA GLN A 41 21.03 -33.13 -18.17
C GLN A 41 20.16 -34.03 -19.06
N VAL A 42 19.60 -33.51 -20.15
CA VAL A 42 18.74 -34.28 -21.05
C VAL A 42 19.54 -35.40 -21.75
N ARG A 43 19.07 -36.65 -21.60
CA ARG A 43 19.52 -37.85 -22.28
C ARG A 43 18.30 -38.58 -22.83
N THR A 44 18.47 -39.39 -23.86
CA THR A 44 17.39 -40.12 -24.55
C THR A 44 16.48 -40.94 -23.63
N GLY A 45 16.98 -41.41 -22.47
CA GLY A 45 16.20 -42.24 -21.54
C GLY A 45 15.48 -41.45 -20.44
N ASN A 46 15.68 -40.11 -20.31
CA ASN A 46 15.09 -39.27 -19.23
C ASN A 46 14.42 -37.96 -19.71
N ALA A 47 14.31 -37.81 -21.04
CA ALA A 47 13.81 -36.57 -21.64
C ALA A 47 12.42 -36.19 -21.13
N ASP A 48 11.46 -37.12 -21.05
CA ASP A 48 10.08 -36.85 -20.62
C ASP A 48 9.99 -36.43 -19.16
N LYS A 49 10.81 -37.06 -18.28
CA LYS A 49 10.85 -36.71 -16.86
C LYS A 49 11.40 -35.29 -16.65
N LEU A 50 12.46 -34.94 -17.36
CA LEU A 50 13.08 -33.62 -17.29
C LEU A 50 12.18 -32.52 -17.88
N LEU A 51 11.47 -32.83 -18.97
CA LEU A 51 10.48 -31.95 -19.56
C LEU A 51 9.38 -31.65 -18.53
N PHE A 52 8.81 -32.67 -17.89
CA PHE A 52 7.80 -32.53 -16.86
C PHE A 52 8.31 -31.66 -15.68
N CYS A 53 9.54 -31.92 -15.20
CA CYS A 53 10.14 -31.10 -14.13
C CYS A 53 10.31 -29.65 -14.53
N THR A 54 10.72 -29.37 -15.78
CA THR A 54 10.87 -27.98 -16.27
C THR A 54 9.53 -27.26 -16.34
N VAL A 55 8.51 -27.94 -16.86
CA VAL A 55 7.14 -27.37 -16.93
C VAL A 55 6.59 -27.11 -15.53
N ALA A 56 6.71 -28.07 -14.61
CA ALA A 56 6.25 -27.93 -13.24
C ALA A 56 6.97 -26.77 -12.52
N LEU A 57 8.29 -26.67 -12.66
CA LEU A 57 9.10 -25.58 -12.08
C LEU A 57 8.67 -24.22 -12.62
N SER A 58 8.46 -24.11 -13.93
CA SER A 58 8.01 -22.88 -14.57
C SER A 58 6.61 -22.47 -14.11
N ALA A 59 5.69 -23.43 -13.98
CA ALA A 59 4.33 -23.19 -13.50
C ALA A 59 4.32 -22.69 -12.04
N VAL A 60 5.07 -23.33 -11.14
CA VAL A 60 5.19 -22.93 -9.74
C VAL A 60 5.81 -21.54 -9.62
N THR A 61 6.86 -21.26 -10.39
CA THR A 61 7.51 -19.95 -10.40
C THR A 61 6.57 -18.88 -10.92
N GLY A 62 5.87 -19.12 -12.02
CA GLY A 62 4.88 -18.19 -12.58
C GLY A 62 3.76 -17.89 -11.59
N TRP A 63 3.23 -18.91 -10.91
CA TRP A 63 2.23 -18.74 -9.86
C TRP A 63 2.74 -17.89 -8.70
N THR A 64 3.95 -18.16 -8.22
CA THR A 64 4.56 -17.40 -7.12
C THR A 64 4.77 -15.93 -7.50
N VAL A 65 5.25 -15.65 -8.72
CA VAL A 65 5.41 -14.28 -9.24
C VAL A 65 4.06 -13.58 -9.32
N MET A 66 3.02 -14.28 -9.80
CA MET A 66 1.66 -13.72 -9.85
C MET A 66 1.13 -13.36 -8.46
N CYS A 67 1.34 -14.23 -7.47
CA CYS A 67 0.99 -13.95 -6.08
C CYS A 67 1.73 -12.71 -5.54
N LEU A 68 3.03 -12.57 -5.80
CA LEU A 68 3.81 -11.40 -5.41
C LEU A 68 3.29 -10.11 -6.06
N ILE A 69 2.88 -10.17 -7.32
CA ILE A 69 2.27 -9.02 -8.02
C ILE A 69 0.95 -8.64 -7.34
N VAL A 70 0.04 -9.58 -7.17
CA VAL A 70 -1.32 -9.32 -6.68
C VAL A 70 -1.32 -8.87 -5.22
N PHE A 71 -0.56 -9.56 -4.35
CA PHE A 71 -0.64 -9.31 -2.90
C PHE A 71 0.39 -8.31 -2.37
N SER A 72 1.41 -7.96 -3.14
CA SER A 72 2.46 -7.05 -2.64
C SER A 72 2.71 -5.86 -3.56
N TYR A 73 2.87 -6.08 -4.87
CA TYR A 73 3.25 -5.03 -5.79
C TYR A 73 2.08 -4.09 -6.11
N LEU A 74 0.91 -4.63 -6.50
CA LEU A 74 -0.27 -3.84 -6.84
C LEU A 74 -0.78 -2.99 -5.67
N PRO A 75 -0.91 -3.52 -4.42
CA PRO A 75 -1.32 -2.70 -3.29
C PRO A 75 -0.33 -1.56 -2.99
N ALA A 76 0.98 -1.82 -3.10
CA ALA A 76 1.98 -0.78 -2.90
C ALA A 76 1.89 0.33 -3.96
N CYS A 77 1.64 -0.03 -5.23
CA CYS A 77 1.43 0.95 -6.30
C CYS A 77 0.14 1.76 -6.09
N ALA A 78 -0.95 1.11 -5.69
CA ALA A 78 -2.22 1.78 -5.42
C ALA A 78 -2.09 2.80 -4.28
N GLN A 79 -1.38 2.44 -3.21
CA GLN A 79 -1.08 3.34 -2.09
C GLN A 79 -0.28 4.56 -2.55
N LEU A 80 0.78 4.37 -3.31
CA LEU A 80 1.60 5.47 -3.83
C LEU A 80 0.80 6.40 -4.74
N GLN A 81 -0.05 5.86 -5.61
CA GLN A 81 -0.94 6.66 -6.46
C GLN A 81 -1.95 7.45 -5.64
N HIS A 82 -2.52 6.84 -4.59
CA HIS A 82 -3.45 7.48 -3.68
C HIS A 82 -2.80 8.67 -2.97
N ILE A 83 -1.63 8.47 -2.35
CA ILE A 83 -0.86 9.52 -1.68
C ILE A 83 -0.52 10.66 -2.67
N ALA A 84 -0.02 10.31 -3.86
CA ALA A 84 0.32 11.30 -4.88
C ALA A 84 -0.90 12.09 -5.37
N GLY A 85 -2.08 11.46 -5.41
CA GLY A 85 -3.35 12.12 -5.75
C GLY A 85 -3.76 13.15 -4.70
N ILE A 86 -3.67 12.80 -3.41
CA ILE A 86 -4.00 13.69 -2.31
C ILE A 86 -3.03 14.88 -2.24
N MET A 87 -1.73 14.64 -2.42
CA MET A 87 -0.71 15.69 -2.30
C MET A 87 -0.71 16.71 -3.44
N LYS A 88 -1.38 16.43 -4.55
CA LYS A 88 -1.49 17.36 -5.70
C LYS A 88 -2.64 18.35 -5.57
N GLU A 89 -3.58 18.10 -4.68
CA GLU A 89 -4.77 18.94 -4.55
C GLU A 89 -4.55 20.07 -3.55
N GLU A 90 -5.32 21.15 -3.75
CA GLU A 90 -5.35 22.27 -2.83
C GLU A 90 -5.87 21.83 -1.47
N THR A 91 -5.20 22.28 -0.42
CA THR A 91 -5.57 22.00 0.96
C THR A 91 -6.44 23.08 1.52
N VAL A 92 -7.54 22.70 2.17
CA VAL A 92 -8.43 23.60 2.91
C VAL A 92 -8.21 23.36 4.40
N GLN A 93 -8.15 24.45 5.17
CA GLN A 93 -7.97 24.39 6.63
C GLN A 93 -9.33 24.43 7.32
N HIS A 94 -9.51 23.54 8.30
CA HIS A 94 -10.67 23.51 9.20
C HIS A 94 -10.20 23.42 10.65
N GLU A 95 -10.98 23.99 11.56
CA GLU A 95 -10.75 23.92 13.00
C GLU A 95 -12.00 23.40 13.70
N GLY A 96 -11.83 22.54 14.69
CA GLY A 96 -12.96 21.96 15.43
C GLY A 96 -12.54 20.90 16.43
N VAL A 97 -13.54 20.27 17.03
CA VAL A 97 -13.34 19.12 17.92
C VAL A 97 -13.39 17.84 17.11
N MET A 98 -12.36 17.04 17.25
CA MET A 98 -12.19 15.79 16.49
C MET A 98 -12.90 14.63 17.20
N HIS A 99 -13.74 13.91 16.47
CA HIS A 99 -14.36 12.67 16.93
C HIS A 99 -14.01 11.52 15.98
N LEU A 100 -13.31 10.53 16.50
CA LEU A 100 -12.86 9.38 15.74
C LEU A 100 -13.98 8.33 15.63
N ARG A 101 -14.63 8.24 14.47
CA ARG A 101 -15.50 7.13 14.14
C ARG A 101 -14.64 5.94 13.67
N ARG A 102 -14.53 4.90 14.49
CA ARG A 102 -13.76 3.67 14.16
C ARG A 102 -14.42 2.78 13.11
N GLU A 103 -15.24 3.34 12.25
CA GLU A 103 -15.83 2.63 11.12
C GLU A 103 -14.79 2.45 10.03
N LYS A 104 -14.17 1.27 9.97
CA LYS A 104 -13.25 0.91 8.88
C LYS A 104 -14.06 0.62 7.63
N ILE A 105 -13.81 1.37 6.58
CA ILE A 105 -14.35 1.10 5.25
C ILE A 105 -13.23 0.47 4.43
N HIS A 106 -13.42 -0.80 4.09
CA HIS A 106 -12.52 -1.48 3.15
C HIS A 106 -12.97 -1.16 1.73
N ILE A 107 -12.18 -0.39 1.00
CA ILE A 107 -12.40 -0.16 -0.43
C ILE A 107 -11.62 -1.23 -1.20
N PRO A 108 -12.31 -2.10 -1.99
CA PRO A 108 -11.63 -3.12 -2.78
C PRO A 108 -10.53 -2.50 -3.65
N LYS A 109 -9.31 -3.06 -3.60
CA LYS A 109 -8.09 -2.60 -4.30
C LYS A 109 -7.50 -1.28 -3.79
N SER A 110 -7.93 -0.78 -2.65
CA SER A 110 -7.53 0.50 -2.10
C SER A 110 -7.10 0.37 -0.63
N VAL A 111 -6.90 1.49 -0.02
CA VAL A 111 -6.46 1.71 1.35
C VAL A 111 -7.62 1.47 2.30
N ASP A 112 -7.37 0.89 3.45
CA ASP A 112 -8.32 0.89 4.56
C ASP A 112 -8.50 2.31 5.07
N ILE A 113 -9.72 2.82 5.00
CA ILE A 113 -10.06 4.18 5.36
C ILE A 113 -10.91 4.18 6.64
N CYS A 114 -10.61 5.09 7.54
CA CYS A 114 -11.45 5.39 8.68
C CYS A 114 -12.11 6.74 8.51
N LYS A 115 -13.35 6.87 8.97
CA LYS A 115 -14.08 8.14 9.03
C LYS A 115 -13.73 8.88 10.31
N LEU A 116 -13.53 10.16 10.18
CA LEU A 116 -13.34 11.11 11.26
C LEU A 116 -14.38 12.20 11.11
N SER A 117 -15.09 12.52 12.18
CA SER A 117 -15.97 13.69 12.23
C SER A 117 -15.27 14.84 12.95
N LEU A 118 -15.33 16.02 12.36
CA LEU A 118 -14.85 17.25 12.93
C LEU A 118 -16.07 18.13 13.23
N GLU A 119 -16.31 18.40 14.49
CA GLU A 119 -17.39 19.29 14.93
C GLU A 119 -16.84 20.72 14.97
N THR A 120 -17.31 21.53 14.03
CA THR A 120 -17.05 22.96 13.95
C THR A 120 -18.19 23.72 14.62
N GLU A 121 -18.07 25.05 14.78
CA GLU A 121 -19.13 25.87 15.41
C GLU A 121 -20.46 25.83 14.64
N ASP A 122 -20.40 25.65 13.30
CA ASP A 122 -21.57 25.72 12.42
C ASP A 122 -22.10 24.35 11.98
N GLU A 123 -21.20 23.35 11.82
CA GLU A 123 -21.56 22.06 11.24
C GLU A 123 -20.61 20.92 11.64
N THR A 124 -21.05 19.67 11.44
CA THR A 124 -20.22 18.48 11.60
C THR A 124 -19.72 18.02 10.24
N LEU A 125 -18.41 18.15 10.00
CA LEU A 125 -17.75 17.73 8.77
C LEU A 125 -17.23 16.29 8.91
N ILE A 126 -17.37 15.49 7.85
CA ILE A 126 -16.86 14.10 7.82
C ILE A 126 -15.71 14.03 6.86
N PHE A 127 -14.54 13.62 7.38
CA PHE A 127 -13.31 13.42 6.62
C PHE A 127 -12.86 11.97 6.65
N ASN A 128 -12.01 11.63 5.72
CA ASN A 128 -11.38 10.32 5.62
C ASN A 128 -9.93 10.40 6.12
N VAL A 129 -9.48 9.32 6.73
CA VAL A 129 -8.09 9.14 7.15
C VAL A 129 -7.66 7.71 6.82
N ASP A 130 -6.44 7.53 6.37
CA ASP A 130 -5.86 6.20 6.19
C ASP A 130 -5.74 5.48 7.54
N ALA A 131 -6.23 4.25 7.61
CA ALA A 131 -6.20 3.47 8.86
C ALA A 131 -4.78 3.29 9.43
N ALA A 132 -3.77 3.30 8.57
CA ALA A 132 -2.37 3.23 8.96
C ALA A 132 -1.84 4.51 9.65
N LEU A 133 -2.58 5.63 9.57
CA LEU A 133 -2.20 6.92 10.16
C LEU A 133 -2.98 7.23 11.45
N LEU A 134 -3.89 6.35 11.88
CA LEU A 134 -4.72 6.57 13.07
C LEU A 134 -3.90 6.80 14.34
N ASP A 135 -2.79 6.09 14.49
CA ASP A 135 -1.92 6.20 15.68
C ASP A 135 -1.15 7.54 15.75
N GLN A 136 -1.15 8.30 14.65
CA GLN A 136 -0.52 9.63 14.57
C GLN A 136 -1.51 10.77 14.85
N LEU A 137 -2.80 10.44 14.98
CA LEU A 137 -3.83 11.41 15.30
C LEU A 137 -3.89 11.68 16.80
N PRO A 138 -4.32 12.88 17.20
CA PRO A 138 -4.62 13.21 18.59
C PRO A 138 -5.73 12.32 19.18
N GLN A 139 -5.86 12.38 20.49
CA GLN A 139 -6.93 11.67 21.20
C GLN A 139 -8.31 12.19 20.79
N ASP A 140 -9.30 11.31 20.87
CA ASP A 140 -10.71 11.65 20.64
C ASP A 140 -11.18 12.77 21.57
N GLY A 141 -11.92 13.73 21.03
CA GLY A 141 -12.37 14.94 21.74
C GLY A 141 -11.35 16.08 21.79
N ALA A 142 -10.17 15.95 21.19
CA ALA A 142 -9.20 17.04 21.13
C ALA A 142 -9.65 18.14 20.15
N ARG A 143 -9.40 19.41 20.52
CA ARG A 143 -9.56 20.54 19.59
C ARG A 143 -8.36 20.59 18.65
N VAL A 144 -8.62 20.52 17.36
CA VAL A 144 -7.59 20.38 16.34
C VAL A 144 -7.78 21.34 15.18
N ARG A 145 -6.67 21.68 14.57
CA ARG A 145 -6.61 22.32 13.25
C ARG A 145 -6.16 21.27 12.25
N VAL A 146 -6.95 21.05 11.20
CA VAL A 146 -6.69 20.05 10.19
C VAL A 146 -6.55 20.68 8.81
N LEU A 147 -5.61 20.20 8.00
CA LEU A 147 -5.57 20.45 6.57
C LEU A 147 -6.19 19.28 5.84
N VAL A 148 -7.10 19.58 4.94
CA VAL A 148 -7.87 18.59 4.21
C VAL A 148 -7.65 18.77 2.72
N ALA A 149 -7.32 17.70 2.00
CA ALA A 149 -7.31 17.63 0.55
C ALA A 149 -8.24 16.49 0.11
N ARG A 150 -9.19 16.76 -0.78
CA ARG A 150 -10.13 15.77 -1.33
C ARG A 150 -10.84 14.92 -0.26
N LYS A 151 -11.26 15.53 0.83
CA LYS A 151 -11.87 14.86 2.02
C LYS A 151 -10.90 13.98 2.83
N PHE A 152 -9.60 14.00 2.56
CA PHE A 152 -8.58 13.34 3.38
C PHE A 152 -7.82 14.35 4.22
N ILE A 153 -7.60 13.99 5.48
CA ILE A 153 -6.80 14.82 6.39
C ILE A 153 -5.34 14.61 6.05
N THR A 154 -4.67 15.68 5.63
CA THR A 154 -3.24 15.66 5.23
C THR A 154 -2.31 16.08 6.34
N ALA A 155 -2.77 16.94 7.24
CA ALA A 155 -2.02 17.37 8.42
C ALA A 155 -2.97 17.67 9.57
N CYS A 156 -2.48 17.47 10.79
CA CYS A 156 -3.24 17.73 12.01
C CYS A 156 -2.35 18.38 13.06
N GLU A 157 -2.91 19.32 13.81
CA GLU A 157 -2.26 20.00 14.94
C GLU A 157 -3.26 20.19 16.05
N VAL A 158 -2.85 19.88 17.29
CA VAL A 158 -3.69 20.15 18.47
C VAL A 158 -3.60 21.63 18.80
N ILE A 159 -4.76 22.24 18.97
CA ILE A 159 -4.89 23.62 19.44
C ILE A 159 -5.15 23.56 20.95
N ALA A 160 -4.26 24.17 21.71
CA ALA A 160 -4.41 24.27 23.16
C ALA A 160 -5.50 25.27 23.53
#